data_2875c629169033cf7ea4203cfdd5fd5c
#
_entry.id   2875c629169033cf7ea4203cfdd5fd5c
#
_cell.length_a   1.000
_cell.length_b   1.000
_cell.length_c   1.000
_cell.angle_alpha   90.00
_cell.angle_beta   90.00
_cell.angle_gamma   90.00
#
_symmetry.space_group_name_H-M   'P 1'
#
loop_
_entity.id
_entity.type
_entity.pdbx_description
1 polymer ?
#
loop_
_entity_poly.entity_id
_entity_poly.type
_entity_poly.pdbx_seq_one_letter_code
_entity_poly.pdbx_strand_id
1 'polypeptide(L)'
;MRLPRLCLVLLTLLGCTPGRDLPPIPPGSGDYRLGPGDAVRLITFGEDGLTGDFRVSDAGTIAVPLLGGVRAAGLTPAELEKSMTDKLKRAKLLRDPSVSAEVTAYRPIFVLGEVNKPGEYPYQPGMTVVTAAAVAGGFTYRAIQGYASVVRTVNGRAVEGKATRQTYLQPGDVITVFERRF
;
A
#
# COMPACT_ATOMS: atom_id res chain seq x y z
N MET A 1 6.53 71.45 12.33
CA MET A 1 5.62 70.36 12.73
C MET A 1 5.92 69.13 11.90
N ARG A 2 6.56 68.11 12.49
CA ARG A 2 6.92 66.85 11.81
C ARG A 2 5.95 65.75 12.26
N LEU A 3 5.11 65.24 11.35
CA LEU A 3 4.24 64.08 11.62
C LEU A 3 5.06 62.82 11.73
N PRO A 4 4.83 61.95 12.74
CA PRO A 4 5.47 60.64 12.80
C PRO A 4 4.81 59.67 11.78
N ARG A 5 5.65 59.02 10.96
CA ARG A 5 5.22 57.96 10.09
C ARG A 5 4.90 56.73 10.95
N LEU A 6 3.61 56.44 11.12
CA LEU A 6 3.11 55.21 11.77
C LEU A 6 3.36 54.05 10.82
N CYS A 7 4.41 53.24 11.09
CA CYS A 7 4.71 52.01 10.35
C CYS A 7 3.70 50.93 10.81
N LEU A 8 2.66 50.71 10.03
CA LEU A 8 1.68 49.63 10.24
C LEU A 8 2.35 48.30 9.85
N VAL A 9 2.90 47.58 10.84
CA VAL A 9 3.41 46.24 10.65
C VAL A 9 2.20 45.30 10.51
N LEU A 10 1.87 44.93 9.26
CA LEU A 10 0.86 43.94 8.95
C LEU A 10 1.40 42.55 9.30
N LEU A 11 1.08 42.03 10.48
CA LEU A 11 1.44 40.69 10.94
C LEU A 11 0.59 39.67 10.16
N THR A 12 1.09 39.15 9.07
CA THR A 12 0.44 38.07 8.33
C THR A 12 0.57 36.79 9.15
N LEU A 13 -0.51 36.40 9.82
CA LEU A 13 -0.67 35.06 10.42
C LEU A 13 -0.74 34.03 9.28
N LEU A 14 0.40 33.46 8.92
CA LEU A 14 0.45 32.28 8.05
C LEU A 14 -0.15 31.10 8.82
N GLY A 15 -1.42 30.85 8.62
CA GLY A 15 -2.09 29.65 9.10
C GLY A 15 -1.48 28.41 8.46
N CYS A 16 -0.60 27.70 9.17
CA CYS A 16 -0.08 26.41 8.73
C CYS A 16 -1.21 25.39 8.66
N THR A 17 -1.67 25.08 7.46
CA THR A 17 -2.61 23.97 7.21
C THR A 17 -1.81 22.68 7.13
N PRO A 18 -2.02 21.69 8.02
CA PRO A 18 -1.20 20.49 8.11
C PRO A 18 -1.23 19.69 6.79
N GLY A 19 -0.07 19.24 6.31
CA GLY A 19 0.08 18.41 5.12
C GLY A 19 -0.19 19.09 3.76
N ARG A 20 -0.45 20.41 3.74
CA ARG A 20 -0.72 21.14 2.48
C ARG A 20 0.51 21.18 1.57
N ASP A 21 1.69 21.26 2.15
CA ASP A 21 2.97 21.42 1.46
C ASP A 21 3.62 20.07 1.11
N LEU A 22 3.00 18.94 1.47
CA LEU A 22 3.48 17.63 1.06
C LEU A 22 3.44 17.50 -0.46
N PRO A 23 4.50 16.92 -1.07
CA PRO A 23 4.50 16.58 -2.48
C PRO A 23 3.38 15.58 -2.78
N PRO A 24 2.87 15.53 -4.02
CA PRO A 24 1.91 14.48 -4.39
C PRO A 24 2.52 13.09 -4.14
N ILE A 25 1.71 12.17 -3.60
CA ILE A 25 2.16 10.78 -3.45
C ILE A 25 2.43 10.19 -4.83
N PRO A 26 3.57 9.53 -5.07
CA PRO A 26 3.84 8.87 -6.34
C PRO A 26 2.71 7.90 -6.70
N PRO A 27 2.27 7.87 -7.98
CA PRO A 27 1.31 6.88 -8.41
C PRO A 27 1.85 5.47 -8.14
N GLY A 28 0.96 4.53 -7.89
CA GLY A 28 1.34 3.14 -7.79
C GLY A 28 1.99 2.66 -9.09
N SER A 29 3.01 1.83 -9.01
CA SER A 29 3.52 1.10 -10.17
C SER A 29 2.38 0.25 -10.76
N GLY A 30 2.18 0.29 -12.10
CA GLY A 30 1.07 -0.34 -12.83
C GLY A 30 0.60 -1.70 -12.28
N ASP A 31 1.32 -2.80 -12.56
CA ASP A 31 0.94 -4.12 -12.05
C ASP A 31 1.28 -4.29 -10.57
N TYR A 32 0.35 -4.93 -9.84
CA TYR A 32 0.57 -5.24 -8.44
C TYR A 32 1.80 -6.15 -8.25
N ARG A 33 2.66 -5.78 -7.30
CA ARG A 33 3.82 -6.58 -6.91
C ARG A 33 3.66 -7.09 -5.48
N LEU A 34 3.87 -8.40 -5.34
CA LEU A 34 3.82 -9.10 -4.07
C LEU A 34 4.81 -8.52 -3.05
N GLY A 35 4.44 -8.54 -1.80
CA GLY A 35 5.28 -8.12 -0.69
C GLY A 35 5.04 -8.93 0.57
N PRO A 36 5.88 -8.74 1.60
CA PRO A 36 5.70 -9.41 2.90
C PRO A 36 4.29 -9.23 3.44
N GLY A 37 3.69 -10.33 3.92
CA GLY A 37 2.33 -10.35 4.44
C GLY A 37 1.24 -10.73 3.44
N ASP A 38 1.48 -10.63 2.13
CA ASP A 38 0.53 -11.11 1.12
C ASP A 38 0.36 -12.62 1.18
N ALA A 39 -0.83 -13.11 0.85
CA ALA A 39 -1.09 -14.53 0.66
C ALA A 39 -1.36 -14.83 -0.81
N VAL A 40 -0.74 -15.88 -1.30
CA VAL A 40 -0.89 -16.36 -2.69
C VAL A 40 -1.28 -17.82 -2.68
N ARG A 41 -2.23 -18.17 -3.52
CA ARG A 41 -2.53 -19.55 -3.87
C ARG A 41 -1.72 -19.94 -5.09
N LEU A 42 -0.95 -21.01 -4.98
CA LEU A 42 -0.30 -21.66 -6.11
C LEU A 42 -1.05 -22.93 -6.45
N ILE A 43 -1.30 -23.14 -7.74
CA ILE A 43 -1.85 -24.39 -8.28
C ILE A 43 -0.83 -24.93 -9.26
N THR A 44 -0.26 -26.09 -8.94
CA THR A 44 0.62 -26.83 -9.85
C THR A 44 -0.19 -27.99 -10.41
N PHE A 45 -0.53 -27.93 -11.68
CA PHE A 45 -1.41 -28.92 -12.31
C PHE A 45 -0.83 -30.34 -12.20
N GLY A 46 -1.66 -31.25 -11.68
CA GLY A 46 -1.28 -32.66 -11.47
C GLY A 46 -0.40 -32.92 -10.23
N GLU A 47 -0.10 -31.88 -9.42
CA GLU A 47 0.80 -31.99 -8.26
C GLU A 47 0.18 -31.36 -7.02
N ASP A 48 -0.67 -32.14 -6.33
CA ASP A 48 -1.36 -31.66 -5.12
C ASP A 48 -0.39 -31.26 -4.00
N GLY A 49 0.75 -31.94 -3.91
CA GLY A 49 1.80 -31.64 -2.92
C GLY A 49 2.51 -30.29 -3.13
N LEU A 50 2.35 -29.68 -4.30
CA LEU A 50 2.89 -28.36 -4.65
C LEU A 50 1.81 -27.30 -4.81
N THR A 51 0.54 -27.68 -4.59
CA THR A 51 -0.63 -26.80 -4.64
C THR A 51 -1.02 -26.38 -3.23
N GLY A 52 -1.30 -25.11 -3.01
CA GLY A 52 -1.71 -24.63 -1.69
C GLY A 52 -1.67 -23.11 -1.54
N ASP A 53 -2.02 -22.66 -0.34
CA ASP A 53 -1.96 -21.26 0.06
C ASP A 53 -0.62 -20.98 0.75
N PHE A 54 0.09 -19.97 0.29
CA PHE A 54 1.40 -19.59 0.79
C PHE A 54 1.41 -18.11 1.19
N ARG A 55 2.01 -17.79 2.34
CA ARG A 55 2.21 -16.41 2.78
C ARG A 55 3.62 -15.96 2.45
N VAL A 56 3.74 -14.75 1.92
CA VAL A 56 5.04 -14.11 1.71
C VAL A 56 5.62 -13.72 3.07
N SER A 57 6.77 -14.27 3.39
CA SER A 57 7.51 -14.00 4.63
C SER A 57 8.14 -12.60 4.63
N ASP A 58 8.64 -12.16 5.78
CA ASP A 58 9.37 -10.89 5.90
C ASP A 58 10.65 -10.86 5.04
N ALA A 59 11.24 -12.03 4.79
CA ALA A 59 12.36 -12.17 3.86
C ALA A 59 11.95 -12.06 2.37
N GLY A 60 10.64 -11.90 2.09
CA GLY A 60 10.10 -11.79 0.73
C GLY A 60 10.02 -13.12 -0.02
N THR A 61 9.99 -14.24 0.70
CA THR A 61 9.91 -15.59 0.13
C THR A 61 8.63 -16.30 0.55
N ILE A 62 8.20 -17.26 -0.26
CA ILE A 62 7.21 -18.27 0.09
C ILE A 62 7.90 -19.62 0.32
N ALA A 63 7.44 -20.41 1.28
CA ALA A 63 7.98 -21.72 1.59
C ALA A 63 7.20 -22.77 0.80
N VAL A 64 7.78 -23.27 -0.29
CA VAL A 64 7.15 -24.28 -1.16
C VAL A 64 7.75 -25.64 -0.87
N PRO A 65 6.94 -26.71 -0.67
CA PRO A 65 7.45 -28.06 -0.48
C PRO A 65 8.44 -28.44 -1.58
N LEU A 66 9.45 -29.20 -1.25
CA LEU A 66 10.53 -29.68 -2.13
C LEU A 66 11.44 -28.60 -2.74
N LEU A 67 10.99 -27.33 -2.85
CA LEU A 67 11.77 -26.22 -3.41
C LEU A 67 12.35 -25.30 -2.33
N GLY A 68 11.84 -25.39 -1.08
CA GLY A 68 12.24 -24.49 -0.02
C GLY A 68 11.76 -23.05 -0.24
N GLY A 69 12.60 -22.07 0.07
CA GLY A 69 12.29 -20.66 -0.11
C GLY A 69 12.31 -20.22 -1.57
N VAL A 70 11.18 -19.72 -2.05
CA VAL A 70 11.05 -19.15 -3.39
C VAL A 70 10.78 -17.65 -3.27
N ARG A 71 11.57 -16.83 -3.95
CA ARG A 71 11.38 -15.38 -3.99
C ARG A 71 10.02 -15.04 -4.57
N ALA A 72 9.23 -14.26 -3.82
CA ALA A 72 7.93 -13.75 -4.26
C ALA A 72 7.87 -12.23 -4.21
N ALA A 73 8.49 -11.60 -3.21
CA ALA A 73 8.46 -10.14 -3.06
C ALA A 73 9.07 -9.43 -4.27
N GLY A 74 8.36 -8.41 -4.76
CA GLY A 74 8.70 -7.63 -5.93
C GLY A 74 8.25 -8.24 -7.26
N LEU A 75 7.76 -9.48 -7.27
CA LEU A 75 7.23 -10.14 -8.46
C LEU A 75 5.72 -9.88 -8.60
N THR A 76 5.24 -9.80 -9.83
CA THR A 76 3.81 -9.96 -10.13
C THR A 76 3.41 -11.43 -9.99
N PRO A 77 2.11 -11.78 -9.87
CA PRO A 77 1.67 -13.18 -9.90
C PRO A 77 2.18 -13.93 -11.13
N ALA A 78 2.13 -13.34 -12.32
CA ALA A 78 2.62 -13.94 -13.55
C ALA A 78 4.17 -14.17 -13.54
N GLU A 79 4.93 -13.24 -12.99
CA GLU A 79 6.37 -13.39 -12.79
C GLU A 79 6.68 -14.50 -11.76
N LEU A 80 5.83 -14.67 -10.73
CA LEU A 80 5.95 -15.75 -9.76
C LEU A 80 5.67 -17.11 -10.40
N GLU A 81 4.61 -17.23 -11.22
CA GLU A 81 4.30 -18.45 -12.00
C GLU A 81 5.51 -18.89 -12.83
N LYS A 82 6.10 -17.96 -13.59
CA LYS A 82 7.29 -18.21 -14.38
C LYS A 82 8.48 -18.65 -13.52
N SER A 83 8.73 -17.95 -12.41
CA SER A 83 9.82 -18.27 -11.47
C SER A 83 9.65 -19.67 -10.88
N MET A 84 8.42 -20.05 -10.53
CA MET A 84 8.08 -21.39 -10.02
C MET A 84 8.31 -22.46 -11.10
N THR A 85 7.78 -22.26 -12.31
CA THR A 85 7.96 -23.16 -13.46
C THR A 85 9.45 -23.42 -13.73
N ASP A 86 10.26 -22.35 -13.76
CA ASP A 86 11.70 -22.44 -14.00
C ASP A 86 12.44 -23.19 -12.87
N LYS A 87 12.03 -22.97 -11.61
CA LYS A 87 12.64 -23.68 -10.47
C LYS A 87 12.31 -25.17 -10.48
N LEU A 88 11.06 -25.54 -10.77
CA LEU A 88 10.63 -26.95 -10.85
C LEU A 88 11.39 -27.71 -11.96
N LYS A 89 11.57 -27.06 -13.13
CA LYS A 89 12.37 -27.62 -14.23
C LYS A 89 13.85 -27.80 -13.85
N ARG A 90 14.46 -26.76 -13.25
CA ARG A 90 15.87 -26.80 -12.83
C ARG A 90 16.13 -27.83 -11.73
N ALA A 91 15.21 -28.01 -10.80
CA ALA A 91 15.27 -29.01 -9.75
C ALA A 91 15.00 -30.42 -10.29
N LYS A 92 14.66 -30.60 -11.58
CA LYS A 92 14.26 -31.84 -12.23
C LYS A 92 13.11 -32.57 -11.55
N LEU A 93 12.26 -31.81 -10.83
CA LEU A 93 11.07 -32.35 -10.18
C LEU A 93 9.96 -32.61 -11.19
N LEU A 94 9.79 -31.70 -12.16
CA LEU A 94 8.81 -31.81 -13.23
C LEU A 94 9.44 -31.42 -14.58
N ARG A 95 9.04 -32.12 -15.65
CA ARG A 95 9.55 -31.86 -17.01
C ARG A 95 8.85 -30.65 -17.65
N ASP A 96 7.54 -30.60 -17.50
CA ASP A 96 6.71 -29.52 -18.07
C ASP A 96 5.64 -29.06 -17.07
N PRO A 97 6.05 -28.34 -15.98
CA PRO A 97 5.12 -27.87 -14.97
C PRO A 97 4.24 -26.74 -15.50
N SER A 98 2.94 -26.83 -15.22
CA SER A 98 1.98 -25.74 -15.39
C SER A 98 1.64 -25.20 -14.00
N VAL A 99 1.99 -23.93 -13.75
CA VAL A 99 1.79 -23.27 -12.46
C VAL A 99 0.92 -22.04 -12.65
N SER A 100 -0.10 -21.88 -11.81
CA SER A 100 -0.91 -20.66 -11.70
C SER A 100 -0.74 -20.06 -10.31
N ALA A 101 -0.72 -18.73 -10.22
CA ALA A 101 -0.59 -17.98 -8.98
C ALA A 101 -1.69 -16.92 -8.87
N GLU A 102 -2.44 -16.94 -7.78
CA GLU A 102 -3.50 -15.98 -7.49
C GLU A 102 -3.24 -15.33 -6.11
N VAL A 103 -3.45 -14.01 -5.99
CA VAL A 103 -3.40 -13.32 -4.70
C VAL A 103 -4.72 -13.57 -3.97
N THR A 104 -4.67 -14.29 -2.85
CA THR A 104 -5.85 -14.61 -2.03
C THR A 104 -6.06 -13.60 -0.89
N ALA A 105 -4.99 -12.96 -0.42
CA ALA A 105 -5.09 -11.86 0.54
C ALA A 105 -3.95 -10.86 0.33
N TYR A 106 -4.31 -9.59 0.31
CA TYR A 106 -3.37 -8.48 0.28
C TYR A 106 -2.98 -8.08 1.71
N ARG A 107 -1.76 -7.55 1.89
CA ARG A 107 -1.42 -6.89 3.14
C ARG A 107 -2.37 -5.72 3.42
N PRO A 108 -2.70 -5.46 4.69
CA PRO A 108 -3.69 -4.44 5.06
C PRO A 108 -3.19 -3.02 4.76
N ILE A 109 -4.13 -2.08 4.81
CA ILE A 109 -3.87 -0.64 4.92
C ILE A 109 -4.11 -0.19 6.35
N PHE A 110 -3.55 0.96 6.72
CA PHE A 110 -3.75 1.59 8.02
C PHE A 110 -4.37 2.96 7.84
N VAL A 111 -5.45 3.24 8.57
CA VAL A 111 -6.15 4.54 8.51
C VAL A 111 -6.07 5.20 9.88
N LEU A 112 -5.50 6.39 9.94
CA LEU A 112 -5.20 7.15 11.15
C LEU A 112 -5.80 8.56 11.07
N GLY A 113 -5.82 9.24 12.23
CA GLY A 113 -6.26 10.63 12.34
C GLY A 113 -7.78 10.77 12.39
N GLU A 114 -8.31 11.79 11.71
CA GLU A 114 -9.70 12.24 11.82
C GLU A 114 -10.69 11.36 11.03
N VAL A 115 -10.76 10.09 11.41
CA VAL A 115 -11.80 9.12 11.02
C VAL A 115 -12.46 8.57 12.27
N ASN A 116 -13.70 8.07 12.15
CA ASN A 116 -14.44 7.61 13.33
C ASN A 116 -13.85 6.34 13.98
N LYS A 117 -13.19 5.49 13.20
CA LYS A 117 -12.58 4.24 13.66
C LYS A 117 -11.18 4.09 13.06
N PRO A 118 -10.15 4.75 13.63
CA PRO A 118 -8.77 4.52 13.19
C PRO A 118 -8.38 3.06 13.42
N GLY A 119 -7.57 2.49 12.50
CA GLY A 119 -7.14 1.10 12.65
C GLY A 119 -6.59 0.49 11.36
N GLU A 120 -6.41 -0.82 11.41
CA GLU A 120 -6.01 -1.67 10.29
C GLU A 120 -7.24 -2.15 9.53
N TYR A 121 -7.18 -2.11 8.19
CA TYR A 121 -8.26 -2.52 7.31
C TYR A 121 -7.75 -3.40 6.16
N PRO A 122 -8.51 -4.43 5.75
CA PRO A 122 -8.16 -5.23 4.59
C PRO A 122 -8.17 -4.36 3.34
N TYR A 123 -7.12 -4.45 2.55
CA TYR A 123 -7.07 -3.78 1.25
C TYR A 123 -7.98 -4.51 0.25
N GLN A 124 -8.62 -3.73 -0.60
CA GLN A 124 -9.39 -4.22 -1.75
C GLN A 124 -8.88 -3.55 -3.03
N PRO A 125 -8.70 -4.28 -4.13
CA PRO A 125 -8.34 -3.70 -5.42
C PRO A 125 -9.28 -2.54 -5.81
N GLY A 126 -8.69 -1.43 -6.25
CA GLY A 126 -9.45 -0.22 -6.59
C GLY A 126 -9.79 0.69 -5.40
N MET A 127 -9.34 0.36 -4.19
CA MET A 127 -9.56 1.21 -3.01
C MET A 127 -8.90 2.58 -3.17
N THR A 128 -9.63 3.64 -2.76
CA THR A 128 -9.17 5.02 -2.76
C THR A 128 -9.14 5.58 -1.34
N VAL A 129 -8.57 6.77 -1.16
CA VAL A 129 -8.56 7.46 0.15
C VAL A 129 -9.98 7.63 0.71
N VAL A 130 -10.96 7.99 -0.13
CA VAL A 130 -12.34 8.16 0.35
C VAL A 130 -12.99 6.83 0.72
N THR A 131 -12.72 5.74 0.00
CA THR A 131 -13.26 4.42 0.36
C THR A 131 -12.58 3.86 1.61
N ALA A 132 -11.29 4.12 1.82
CA ALA A 132 -10.59 3.79 3.07
C ALA A 132 -11.19 4.55 4.27
N ALA A 133 -11.45 5.85 4.11
CA ALA A 133 -12.14 6.61 5.15
C ALA A 133 -13.55 6.06 5.43
N ALA A 134 -14.29 5.64 4.39
CA ALA A 134 -15.63 5.07 4.55
C ALA A 134 -15.63 3.77 5.37
N VAL A 135 -14.70 2.83 5.09
CA VAL A 135 -14.57 1.60 5.88
C VAL A 135 -14.11 1.87 7.31
N ALA A 136 -13.37 2.97 7.54
CA ALA A 136 -13.01 3.48 8.86
C ALA A 136 -14.15 4.25 9.55
N GLY A 137 -15.38 4.10 9.10
CA GLY A 137 -16.58 4.69 9.69
C GLY A 137 -16.85 6.14 9.26
N GLY A 138 -16.15 6.63 8.22
CA GLY A 138 -16.26 7.98 7.70
C GLY A 138 -15.35 9.00 8.40
N PHE A 139 -15.29 10.20 7.83
CA PHE A 139 -14.55 11.32 8.40
C PHE A 139 -15.23 11.86 9.64
N THR A 140 -14.47 12.33 10.63
CA THR A 140 -15.03 13.11 11.74
C THR A 140 -15.44 14.50 11.25
N TYR A 141 -16.20 15.24 12.09
CA TYR A 141 -16.56 16.64 11.79
C TYR A 141 -15.36 17.60 11.76
N ARG A 142 -14.23 17.18 12.35
CA ARG A 142 -12.97 17.94 12.39
C ARG A 142 -12.04 17.65 11.21
N ALA A 143 -12.35 16.64 10.40
CA ALA A 143 -11.48 16.19 9.33
C ALA A 143 -11.30 17.21 8.21
N ILE A 144 -10.08 17.32 7.70
CA ILE A 144 -9.83 17.87 6.37
C ILE A 144 -10.19 16.78 5.35
N GLN A 145 -11.31 16.96 4.64
CA GLN A 145 -11.83 15.96 3.73
C GLN A 145 -11.25 16.01 2.31
N GLY A 146 -10.56 17.09 1.95
CA GLY A 146 -10.07 17.31 0.59
C GLY A 146 -8.82 16.49 0.23
N TYR A 147 -8.01 16.18 1.22
CA TYR A 147 -6.76 15.44 1.08
C TYR A 147 -6.36 14.75 2.38
N ALA A 148 -5.44 13.81 2.27
CA ALA A 148 -4.79 13.11 3.38
C ALA A 148 -3.29 13.00 3.10
N SER A 149 -2.47 12.68 4.10
CA SER A 149 -1.14 12.15 3.87
C SER A 149 -1.23 10.64 3.65
N VAL A 150 -0.40 10.13 2.76
CA VAL A 150 -0.21 8.70 2.55
C VAL A 150 1.28 8.40 2.64
N VAL A 151 1.64 7.43 3.48
CA VAL A 151 2.99 6.85 3.49
C VAL A 151 2.92 5.54 2.71
N ARG A 152 3.74 5.46 1.67
CA ARG A 152 3.82 4.31 0.75
C ARG A 152 5.25 3.80 0.66
N THR A 153 5.42 2.49 0.60
CA THR A 153 6.74 1.89 0.32
C THR A 153 6.98 1.86 -1.19
N VAL A 154 7.96 2.64 -1.65
CA VAL A 154 8.40 2.68 -3.05
C VAL A 154 9.86 2.24 -3.11
N ASN A 155 10.17 1.19 -3.86
CA ASN A 155 11.54 0.65 -3.98
C ASN A 155 12.21 0.36 -2.62
N GLY A 156 11.44 -0.16 -1.65
CA GLY A 156 11.93 -0.48 -0.30
C GLY A 156 12.12 0.73 0.63
N ARG A 157 11.71 1.93 0.22
CA ARG A 157 11.78 3.16 1.03
C ARG A 157 10.37 3.69 1.30
N ALA A 158 10.14 4.13 2.53
CA ALA A 158 8.91 4.83 2.87
C ALA A 158 8.95 6.25 2.28
N VAL A 159 7.92 6.59 1.52
CA VAL A 159 7.72 7.92 0.93
C VAL A 159 6.40 8.45 1.42
N GLU A 160 6.41 9.64 2.02
CA GLU A 160 5.20 10.35 2.41
C GLU A 160 4.80 11.35 1.33
N GLY A 161 3.51 11.43 1.04
CA GLY A 161 2.99 12.39 0.08
C GLY A 161 1.51 12.70 0.31
N LYS A 162 1.07 13.79 -0.33
CA LYS A 162 -0.32 14.22 -0.33
C LYS A 162 -1.13 13.41 -1.32
N ALA A 163 -2.25 12.89 -0.85
CA ALA A 163 -3.23 12.16 -1.64
C ALA A 163 -4.58 12.89 -1.62
N THR A 164 -5.24 12.98 -2.77
CA THR A 164 -6.62 13.46 -2.87
C THR A 164 -7.61 12.34 -2.53
N ARG A 165 -8.89 12.66 -2.42
CA ARG A 165 -9.94 11.67 -2.14
C ARG A 165 -9.97 10.52 -3.15
N GLN A 166 -9.70 10.80 -4.42
CA GLN A 166 -9.74 9.84 -5.53
C GLN A 166 -8.40 9.11 -5.75
N THR A 167 -7.36 9.46 -4.99
CA THR A 167 -6.07 8.79 -5.13
C THR A 167 -6.22 7.31 -4.76
N TYR A 168 -5.82 6.43 -5.68
CA TYR A 168 -5.78 4.98 -5.45
C TYR A 168 -4.72 4.63 -4.41
N LEU A 169 -5.13 3.80 -3.48
CA LEU A 169 -4.27 3.23 -2.45
C LEU A 169 -3.59 1.96 -2.96
N GLN A 170 -2.52 1.60 -2.26
CA GLN A 170 -1.82 0.33 -2.45
C GLN A 170 -1.81 -0.48 -1.15
N PRO A 171 -1.72 -1.80 -1.23
CA PRO A 171 -1.52 -2.64 -0.05
C PRO A 171 -0.31 -2.18 0.76
N GLY A 172 -0.50 -2.02 2.07
CA GLY A 172 0.51 -1.52 3.00
C GLY A 172 0.59 0.00 3.12
N ASP A 173 -0.28 0.78 2.43
CA ASP A 173 -0.33 2.23 2.62
C ASP A 173 -0.81 2.58 4.04
N VAL A 174 -0.20 3.62 4.62
CA VAL A 174 -0.64 4.26 5.86
C VAL A 174 -1.24 5.62 5.50
N ILE A 175 -2.53 5.78 5.77
CA ILE A 175 -3.30 6.98 5.47
C ILE A 175 -3.48 7.78 6.75
N THR A 176 -3.14 9.08 6.75
CA THR A 176 -3.41 9.99 7.88
C THR A 176 -4.34 11.11 7.43
N VAL A 177 -5.53 11.16 8.02
CA VAL A 177 -6.51 12.22 7.80
C VAL A 177 -6.23 13.33 8.80
N PHE A 178 -6.00 14.55 8.30
CA PHE A 178 -5.64 15.69 9.13
C PHE A 178 -6.86 16.34 9.78
N GLU A 179 -6.62 16.95 10.93
CA GLU A 179 -7.57 17.80 11.62
C GLU A 179 -7.57 19.21 11.05
N ARG A 180 -8.76 19.81 10.90
CA ARG A 180 -8.90 21.24 10.59
C ARG A 180 -8.45 22.07 11.80
N ARG A 181 -7.61 23.06 11.57
CA ARG A 181 -7.35 24.13 12.54
C ARG A 181 -8.34 25.26 12.27
N PHE A 182 -8.97 25.70 13.33
CA PHE A 182 -9.89 26.86 13.32
C PHE A 182 -9.15 28.10 13.73
#